data_fda34550d5962c35088d0b3266932d3e
#
_entry.id   fda34550d5962c35088d0b3266932d3e
#
_cell.length_a   1.000
_cell.length_b   1.000
_cell.length_c   1.000
_cell.angle_alpha   90.00
_cell.angle_beta   90.00
_cell.angle_gamma   90.00
#
_symmetry.space_group_name_H-M   'P 1'
#
loop_
_entity.id
_entity.type
_entity.pdbx_description
1 polymer ?
#
loop_
_entity_poly.entity_id
_entity_poly.type
_entity_poly.pdbx_seq_one_letter_code
_entity_poly.pdbx_strand_id
1 'polypeptide(L)'
;MWLQQQWYKARIHPLLLLLAPLSLLFWLLTNLRRSFYFLGLFKRHKVDLPVIVVGNISVGGTGKTPMVIALCQWLKEEGWTPGIVSRGYGAKGPFPHSVTKSDNAERTGDEPLVMHKRTGCPVVIAPKRVEAAEYMAEKHPDVDIIISDDGLQHYALKRDIELIMLDAERGVGNGWLLPAGPLREGPWRLKGSQWVVSNYGRHPFARYVTEVENGQWYRVNNNEHSELDKDQTYNAVAAIGYPQRFFNSLKDQGFKLEQTVPFNDHHEFVESDLNGLKEFPLLMTEKDAGKCQSFALDNWYYQPIATKLPDSLKEQLLKELERKRNAH
;
A
#
# COMPACT_ATOMS: atom_id res chain seq x y z
N MET A 1 -9.02 17.12 0.84
CA MET A 1 -10.02 16.18 1.41
C MET A 1 -11.40 16.22 0.75
N TRP A 2 -12.05 17.40 0.56
CA TRP A 2 -13.41 17.47 0.00
C TRP A 2 -13.58 16.74 -1.34
N LEU A 3 -12.70 16.97 -2.32
CA LEU A 3 -12.76 16.35 -3.65
C LEU A 3 -12.73 14.80 -3.57
N GLN A 4 -11.85 14.25 -2.76
CA GLN A 4 -11.75 12.80 -2.58
C GLN A 4 -13.01 12.19 -1.97
N GLN A 5 -13.67 12.90 -1.05
CA GLN A 5 -14.94 12.44 -0.49
C GLN A 5 -16.06 12.40 -1.53
N GLN A 6 -16.06 13.34 -2.50
CA GLN A 6 -17.07 13.35 -3.55
C GLN A 6 -16.94 12.19 -4.53
N TRP A 7 -15.73 11.64 -4.74
CA TRP A 7 -15.51 10.51 -5.63
C TRP A 7 -16.22 9.22 -5.21
N TYR A 8 -16.53 9.08 -3.93
CA TYR A 8 -17.15 7.88 -3.34
C TYR A 8 -18.61 8.06 -2.95
N LYS A 9 -19.22 9.20 -3.30
CA LYS A 9 -20.65 9.41 -3.10
C LYS A 9 -21.47 8.76 -4.21
N ALA A 10 -22.67 8.27 -3.86
CA ALA A 10 -23.59 7.63 -4.81
C ALA A 10 -24.04 8.58 -5.96
N ARG A 11 -24.06 9.89 -5.70
CA ARG A 11 -24.40 10.91 -6.71
C ARG A 11 -23.18 11.72 -7.07
N ILE A 12 -22.94 11.87 -8.36
CA ILE A 12 -21.84 12.70 -8.89
C ILE A 12 -22.16 14.16 -8.59
N HIS A 13 -21.24 14.83 -7.88
CA HIS A 13 -21.39 16.26 -7.60
C HIS A 13 -21.19 17.07 -8.89
N PRO A 14 -22.03 18.07 -9.22
CA PRO A 14 -21.95 18.83 -10.47
C PRO A 14 -20.58 19.44 -10.76
N LEU A 15 -19.85 19.88 -9.73
CA LEU A 15 -18.50 20.41 -9.89
C LEU A 15 -17.50 19.38 -10.45
N LEU A 16 -17.73 18.07 -10.27
CA LEU A 16 -16.90 17.05 -10.88
C LEU A 16 -17.07 16.99 -12.40
N LEU A 17 -18.23 17.41 -12.93
CA LEU A 17 -18.47 17.47 -14.38
C LEU A 17 -17.55 18.51 -15.04
N LEU A 18 -17.19 19.58 -14.35
CA LEU A 18 -16.20 20.56 -14.85
C LEU A 18 -14.82 19.96 -15.02
N LEU A 19 -14.51 18.89 -14.29
CA LEU A 19 -13.24 18.16 -14.40
C LEU A 19 -13.29 17.04 -15.47
N ALA A 20 -14.47 16.76 -16.05
CA ALA A 20 -14.64 15.68 -17.02
C ALA A 20 -13.72 15.81 -18.25
N PRO A 21 -13.50 16.99 -18.85
CA PRO A 21 -12.56 17.12 -19.98
C PRO A 21 -11.12 16.73 -19.60
N LEU A 22 -10.67 17.08 -18.38
CA LEU A 22 -9.36 16.71 -17.88
C LEU A 22 -9.25 15.20 -17.62
N SER A 23 -10.31 14.58 -17.14
CA SER A 23 -10.38 13.11 -16.96
C SER A 23 -10.35 12.38 -18.30
N LEU A 24 -11.01 12.91 -19.32
CA LEU A 24 -10.94 12.37 -20.69
C LEU A 24 -9.52 12.47 -21.25
N LEU A 25 -8.86 13.61 -21.08
CA LEU A 25 -7.46 13.79 -21.47
C LEU A 25 -6.55 12.81 -20.73
N PHE A 26 -6.71 12.69 -19.42
CA PHE A 26 -5.96 11.73 -18.61
C PHE A 26 -6.19 10.29 -19.08
N TRP A 27 -7.44 9.93 -19.39
CA TRP A 27 -7.79 8.63 -19.96
C TRP A 27 -7.08 8.39 -21.29
N LEU A 28 -7.10 9.35 -22.20
CA LEU A 28 -6.44 9.26 -23.50
C LEU A 28 -4.93 9.04 -23.34
N LEU A 29 -4.26 9.86 -22.52
CA LEU A 29 -2.82 9.79 -22.30
C LEU A 29 -2.38 8.48 -21.65
N THR A 30 -3.13 8.02 -20.64
CA THR A 30 -2.81 6.77 -19.94
C THR A 30 -3.02 5.54 -20.83
N ASN A 31 -4.09 5.51 -21.63
CA ASN A 31 -4.32 4.42 -22.58
C ASN A 31 -3.33 4.43 -23.74
N LEU A 32 -2.99 5.61 -24.28
CA LEU A 32 -1.98 5.76 -25.34
C LEU A 32 -0.61 5.25 -24.84
N ARG A 33 -0.19 5.70 -23.65
CA ARG A 33 1.06 5.22 -23.03
C ARG A 33 1.06 3.70 -22.85
N ARG A 34 -0.05 3.13 -22.37
CA ARG A 34 -0.19 1.69 -22.19
C ARG A 34 -0.12 0.96 -23.54
N SER A 35 -0.80 1.48 -24.57
CA SER A 35 -0.77 0.91 -25.92
C SER A 35 0.64 0.90 -26.50
N PHE A 36 1.44 1.93 -26.28
CA PHE A 36 2.83 1.98 -26.73
C PHE A 36 3.70 0.87 -26.12
N TYR A 37 3.49 0.57 -24.82
CA TYR A 37 4.15 -0.59 -24.19
C TYR A 37 3.63 -1.92 -24.72
N PHE A 38 2.34 -2.03 -24.99
CA PHE A 38 1.74 -3.25 -25.53
C PHE A 38 2.18 -3.55 -26.97
N LEU A 39 2.26 -2.52 -27.80
CA LEU A 39 2.71 -2.60 -29.21
C LEU A 39 4.25 -2.70 -29.34
N GLY A 40 4.99 -2.65 -28.22
CA GLY A 40 6.45 -2.73 -28.23
C GLY A 40 7.17 -1.45 -28.66
N LEU A 41 6.43 -0.32 -28.85
CA LEU A 41 7.03 0.97 -29.14
C LEU A 41 7.85 1.51 -27.96
N PHE A 42 7.43 1.21 -26.75
CA PHE A 42 8.22 1.46 -25.55
C PHE A 42 8.83 0.15 -25.04
N LYS A 43 10.13 0.22 -24.72
CA LYS A 43 10.89 -0.94 -24.26
C LYS A 43 10.38 -1.43 -22.89
N ARG A 44 10.19 -2.75 -22.80
CA ARG A 44 9.96 -3.44 -21.53
C ARG A 44 11.24 -4.16 -21.12
N HIS A 45 11.61 -3.97 -19.88
CA HIS A 45 12.81 -4.60 -19.30
C HIS A 45 12.41 -5.85 -18.53
N LYS A 46 13.09 -6.94 -18.80
CA LYS A 46 12.97 -8.21 -18.07
C LYS A 46 14.17 -8.33 -17.14
N VAL A 47 13.95 -8.66 -15.89
CA VAL A 47 14.96 -9.19 -14.97
C VAL A 47 14.86 -10.71 -14.97
N ASP A 48 15.95 -11.40 -14.66
CA ASP A 48 15.99 -12.88 -14.68
C ASP A 48 15.40 -13.51 -13.39
N LEU A 49 14.50 -12.80 -12.75
CA LEU A 49 13.76 -13.24 -11.58
C LEU A 49 12.25 -13.11 -11.85
N PRO A 50 11.41 -14.00 -11.31
CA PRO A 50 9.97 -13.84 -11.32
C PRO A 50 9.57 -12.53 -10.65
N VAL A 51 8.61 -11.82 -11.23
CA VAL A 51 8.12 -10.53 -10.72
C VAL A 51 6.63 -10.58 -10.44
N ILE A 52 6.25 -10.41 -9.17
CA ILE A 52 4.88 -10.17 -8.74
C ILE A 52 4.69 -8.67 -8.55
N VAL A 53 3.76 -8.07 -9.27
CA VAL A 53 3.37 -6.68 -9.05
C VAL A 53 2.14 -6.65 -8.15
N VAL A 54 2.24 -5.93 -7.05
CA VAL A 54 1.09 -5.56 -6.20
C VAL A 54 0.75 -4.10 -6.48
N GLY A 55 -0.49 -3.83 -6.86
CA GLY A 55 -0.90 -2.47 -7.17
C GLY A 55 -2.41 -2.29 -7.12
N ASN A 56 -2.90 -1.12 -7.47
CA ASN A 56 -4.31 -0.82 -7.55
C ASN A 56 -4.60 0.13 -8.72
N ILE A 57 -5.87 0.24 -9.09
CA ILE A 57 -6.33 1.13 -10.16
C ILE A 57 -6.87 2.46 -9.64
N SER A 58 -6.98 2.66 -8.34
CA SER A 58 -7.50 3.88 -7.70
C SER A 58 -6.42 4.58 -6.87
N VAL A 59 -6.61 5.85 -6.55
CA VAL A 59 -5.80 6.55 -5.56
C VAL A 59 -6.28 6.25 -4.14
N GLY A 60 -5.36 6.32 -3.18
CA GLY A 60 -5.60 6.11 -1.75
C GLY A 60 -5.26 4.70 -1.26
N GLY A 61 -5.47 4.48 0.02
CA GLY A 61 -5.13 3.24 0.70
C GLY A 61 -6.07 2.10 0.35
N THR A 62 -5.57 1.10 -0.37
CA THR A 62 -6.29 -0.13 -0.73
C THR A 62 -5.68 -1.38 -0.07
N GLY A 63 -4.77 -1.20 0.90
CA GLY A 63 -4.13 -2.31 1.60
C GLY A 63 -2.97 -2.95 0.85
N LYS A 64 -2.28 -2.23 -0.06
CA LYS A 64 -1.11 -2.75 -0.80
C LYS A 64 0.04 -3.16 0.12
N THR A 65 0.45 -2.26 1.01
CA THR A 65 1.57 -2.51 1.93
C THR A 65 1.36 -3.74 2.82
N PRO A 66 0.20 -3.92 3.50
CA PRO A 66 -0.09 -5.16 4.22
C PRO A 66 -0.11 -6.41 3.32
N MET A 67 -0.58 -6.29 2.06
CA MET A 67 -0.56 -7.39 1.09
C MET A 67 0.88 -7.78 0.72
N VAL A 68 1.77 -6.81 0.45
CA VAL A 68 3.19 -7.07 0.16
C VAL A 68 3.86 -7.77 1.33
N ILE A 69 3.60 -7.32 2.57
CA ILE A 69 4.13 -7.95 3.78
C ILE A 69 3.65 -9.40 3.90
N ALA A 70 2.34 -9.64 3.74
CA ALA A 70 1.76 -10.98 3.81
C ALA A 70 2.30 -11.92 2.74
N LEU A 71 2.46 -11.42 1.50
CA LEU A 71 3.08 -12.19 0.41
C LEU A 71 4.52 -12.56 0.71
N CYS A 72 5.32 -11.63 1.23
CA CYS A 72 6.70 -11.91 1.60
C CYS A 72 6.80 -12.99 2.69
N GLN A 73 5.96 -12.90 3.72
CA GLN A 73 5.94 -13.87 4.82
C GLN A 73 5.56 -15.26 4.31
N TRP A 74 4.46 -15.33 3.56
CA TRP A 74 4.00 -16.59 2.97
C TRP A 74 5.02 -17.19 1.98
N LEU A 75 5.62 -16.40 1.09
CA LEU A 75 6.63 -16.89 0.15
C LEU A 75 7.86 -17.45 0.87
N LYS A 76 8.26 -16.87 2.00
CA LYS A 76 9.32 -17.42 2.85
C LYS A 76 8.95 -18.78 3.43
N GLU A 77 7.70 -18.95 3.88
CA GLU A 77 7.18 -20.23 4.37
C GLU A 77 7.21 -21.32 3.28
N GLU A 78 7.01 -20.91 2.00
CA GLU A 78 7.10 -21.78 0.82
C GLU A 78 8.54 -21.96 0.28
N GLY A 79 9.54 -21.45 1.00
CA GLY A 79 10.96 -21.61 0.67
C GLY A 79 11.51 -20.66 -0.37
N TRP A 80 10.81 -19.56 -0.68
CA TRP A 80 11.32 -18.48 -1.54
C TRP A 80 12.09 -17.43 -0.73
N THR A 81 12.97 -16.71 -1.42
CA THR A 81 13.71 -15.58 -0.87
C THR A 81 13.26 -14.27 -1.53
N PRO A 82 12.16 -13.65 -1.06
CA PRO A 82 11.60 -12.48 -1.72
C PRO A 82 12.42 -11.21 -1.48
N GLY A 83 12.55 -10.40 -2.54
CA GLY A 83 13.02 -9.02 -2.48
C GLY A 83 11.90 -8.05 -2.87
N ILE A 84 11.84 -6.90 -2.22
CA ILE A 84 10.79 -5.89 -2.47
C ILE A 84 11.39 -4.72 -3.25
N VAL A 85 10.71 -4.29 -4.32
CA VAL A 85 11.06 -3.06 -5.03
C VAL A 85 9.92 -2.06 -4.92
N SER A 86 10.23 -0.84 -4.46
CA SER A 86 9.26 0.23 -4.25
C SER A 86 9.73 1.55 -4.88
N ARG A 87 8.83 2.53 -4.99
CA ARG A 87 9.16 3.86 -5.50
C ARG A 87 9.97 4.69 -4.50
N GLY A 88 9.74 4.44 -3.21
CA GLY A 88 10.20 5.35 -2.18
C GLY A 88 9.50 6.70 -2.30
N TYR A 89 8.16 6.71 -2.24
CA TYR A 89 7.41 7.97 -2.30
C TYR A 89 7.84 8.89 -1.15
N GLY A 90 8.20 10.14 -1.46
CA GLY A 90 8.74 11.10 -0.50
C GLY A 90 10.23 10.94 -0.19
N ALA A 91 10.87 9.84 -0.62
CA ALA A 91 12.28 9.57 -0.36
C ALA A 91 13.22 10.54 -1.07
N LYS A 92 14.35 10.83 -0.41
CA LYS A 92 15.43 11.67 -0.97
C LYS A 92 16.59 10.80 -1.42
N GLY A 93 17.07 11.04 -2.69
CA GLY A 93 18.18 10.30 -3.32
C GLY A 93 19.52 10.34 -2.56
N PRO A 94 20.56 9.66 -3.03
CA PRO A 94 20.68 9.05 -4.35
C PRO A 94 19.91 7.72 -4.50
N PHE A 95 19.55 7.38 -5.76
CA PHE A 95 18.85 6.14 -6.12
C PHE A 95 19.65 5.35 -7.18
N PRO A 96 19.50 4.01 -7.29
CA PRO A 96 18.75 3.11 -6.39
C PRO A 96 19.33 3.08 -4.97
N HIS A 97 18.50 2.73 -3.97
CA HIS A 97 18.95 2.60 -2.59
C HIS A 97 18.37 1.34 -1.93
N SER A 98 19.23 0.52 -1.30
CA SER A 98 18.81 -0.57 -0.43
C SER A 98 18.46 -0.02 0.94
N VAL A 99 17.23 -0.26 1.39
CA VAL A 99 16.75 0.16 2.70
C VAL A 99 17.49 -0.61 3.80
N THR A 100 17.95 0.12 4.81
CA THR A 100 18.68 -0.42 5.96
C THR A 100 17.96 -0.12 7.28
N LYS A 101 18.36 -0.79 8.35
CA LYS A 101 17.81 -0.55 9.70
C LYS A 101 18.08 0.86 10.25
N SER A 102 19.13 1.52 9.76
CA SER A 102 19.52 2.87 10.17
C SER A 102 18.81 3.97 9.38
N ASP A 103 18.10 3.63 8.31
CA ASP A 103 17.36 4.60 7.51
C ASP A 103 16.11 5.10 8.26
N ASN A 104 15.71 6.31 7.93
CA ASN A 104 14.47 6.93 8.38
C ASN A 104 13.49 7.13 7.21
N ALA A 105 12.27 7.55 7.53
CA ALA A 105 11.21 7.77 6.54
C ALA A 105 11.56 8.88 5.52
N GLU A 106 12.36 9.88 5.90
CA GLU A 106 12.81 10.93 4.99
C GLU A 106 13.75 10.38 3.90
N ARG A 107 14.58 9.38 4.24
CA ARG A 107 15.52 8.74 3.30
C ARG A 107 14.84 7.74 2.38
N THR A 108 13.86 7.00 2.87
CA THR A 108 13.31 5.82 2.18
C THR A 108 11.83 5.94 1.82
N GLY A 109 11.10 6.87 2.44
CA GLY A 109 9.64 6.87 2.50
C GLY A 109 9.12 5.94 3.62
N ASP A 110 7.91 6.20 4.07
CA ASP A 110 7.28 5.47 5.20
C ASP A 110 7.07 3.99 4.86
N GLU A 111 6.47 3.70 3.71
CA GLU A 111 6.04 2.34 3.34
C GLU A 111 7.22 1.37 3.15
N PRO A 112 8.30 1.71 2.42
CA PRO A 112 9.48 0.86 2.30
C PRO A 112 10.13 0.52 3.64
N LEU A 113 10.17 1.49 4.57
CA LEU A 113 10.74 1.29 5.90
C LEU A 113 9.91 0.29 6.72
N VAL A 114 8.57 0.42 6.70
CA VAL A 114 7.66 -0.51 7.36
C VAL A 114 7.79 -1.92 6.75
N MET A 115 7.81 -2.03 5.42
CA MET A 115 7.99 -3.32 4.74
C MET A 115 9.31 -3.98 5.13
N HIS A 116 10.43 -3.24 5.15
CA HIS A 116 11.73 -3.76 5.58
C HIS A 116 11.71 -4.25 7.03
N LYS A 117 11.19 -3.45 7.96
CA LYS A 117 11.10 -3.80 9.39
C LYS A 117 10.24 -5.04 9.63
N ARG A 118 9.09 -5.14 8.95
CA ARG A 118 8.11 -6.21 9.14
C ARG A 118 8.51 -7.53 8.49
N THR A 119 9.19 -7.49 7.35
CA THR A 119 9.50 -8.70 6.58
C THR A 119 10.93 -9.17 6.77
N GLY A 120 11.87 -8.28 7.10
CA GLY A 120 13.30 -8.57 7.07
C GLY A 120 13.82 -8.90 5.66
N CYS A 121 13.02 -8.70 4.61
CA CYS A 121 13.45 -8.85 3.23
C CYS A 121 14.34 -7.68 2.79
N PRO A 122 15.22 -7.87 1.81
CA PRO A 122 15.82 -6.76 1.08
C PRO A 122 14.73 -5.89 0.45
N VAL A 123 14.83 -4.58 0.64
CA VAL A 123 13.94 -3.59 0.03
C VAL A 123 14.80 -2.60 -0.75
N VAL A 124 14.53 -2.45 -2.04
CA VAL A 124 15.23 -1.47 -2.90
C VAL A 124 14.24 -0.44 -3.41
N ILE A 125 14.61 0.83 -3.28
CA ILE A 125 13.81 1.95 -3.75
C ILE A 125 14.46 2.65 -4.93
N ALA A 126 13.65 2.97 -5.95
CA ALA A 126 14.01 3.88 -7.03
C ALA A 126 12.77 4.46 -7.72
N PRO A 127 12.83 5.70 -8.25
CA PRO A 127 11.75 6.28 -9.03
C PRO A 127 11.34 5.42 -10.22
N LYS A 128 12.31 4.78 -10.89
CA LYS A 128 12.09 3.79 -11.95
C LYS A 128 12.21 2.38 -11.38
N ARG A 129 11.12 1.63 -11.44
CA ARG A 129 11.06 0.24 -10.93
C ARG A 129 12.05 -0.71 -11.59
N VAL A 130 12.39 -0.44 -12.87
CA VAL A 130 13.40 -1.21 -13.61
C VAL A 130 14.75 -1.10 -12.91
N GLU A 131 15.19 0.13 -12.61
CA GLU A 131 16.47 0.37 -11.91
C GLU A 131 16.51 -0.29 -10.53
N ALA A 132 15.39 -0.26 -9.79
CA ALA A 132 15.29 -0.96 -8.51
C ALA A 132 15.37 -2.48 -8.66
N ALA A 133 14.73 -3.04 -9.69
CA ALA A 133 14.73 -4.49 -9.93
C ALA A 133 16.09 -4.99 -10.43
N GLU A 134 16.75 -4.27 -11.32
CA GLU A 134 18.11 -4.56 -11.78
C GLU A 134 19.12 -4.49 -10.62
N TYR A 135 19.03 -3.45 -9.79
CA TYR A 135 19.87 -3.30 -8.60
C TYR A 135 19.60 -4.41 -7.57
N MET A 136 18.34 -4.82 -7.37
CA MET A 136 18.00 -5.95 -6.51
C MET A 136 18.67 -7.22 -6.98
N ALA A 137 18.57 -7.57 -8.26
CA ALA A 137 19.18 -8.76 -8.83
C ALA A 137 20.74 -8.74 -8.75
N GLU A 138 21.35 -7.56 -8.87
CA GLU A 138 22.81 -7.41 -8.80
C GLU A 138 23.34 -7.47 -7.36
N LYS A 139 22.69 -6.78 -6.43
CA LYS A 139 23.22 -6.57 -5.07
C LYS A 139 22.70 -7.57 -4.03
N HIS A 140 21.63 -8.29 -4.35
CA HIS A 140 21.01 -9.29 -3.47
C HIS A 140 20.87 -10.63 -4.20
N PRO A 141 21.98 -11.35 -4.48
CA PRO A 141 22.00 -12.57 -5.30
C PRO A 141 21.20 -13.73 -4.71
N ASP A 142 20.93 -13.71 -3.40
CA ASP A 142 20.11 -14.72 -2.74
C ASP A 142 18.59 -14.54 -3.01
N VAL A 143 18.18 -13.37 -3.54
CA VAL A 143 16.78 -13.11 -3.90
C VAL A 143 16.42 -13.91 -5.14
N ASP A 144 15.34 -14.69 -5.06
CA ASP A 144 14.85 -15.54 -6.16
C ASP A 144 13.47 -15.11 -6.69
N ILE A 145 12.83 -14.13 -6.06
CA ILE A 145 11.56 -13.55 -6.50
C ILE A 145 11.45 -12.07 -6.09
N ILE A 146 10.94 -11.23 -7.00
CA ILE A 146 10.74 -9.80 -6.74
C ILE A 146 9.24 -9.50 -6.54
N ILE A 147 8.92 -8.75 -5.47
CA ILE A 147 7.61 -8.17 -5.25
C ILE A 147 7.70 -6.66 -5.49
N SER A 148 6.98 -6.16 -6.50
CA SER A 148 6.94 -4.73 -6.82
C SER A 148 5.72 -4.08 -6.16
N ASP A 149 5.99 -3.22 -5.18
CA ASP A 149 4.98 -2.43 -4.49
C ASP A 149 4.53 -1.23 -5.33
N ASP A 150 3.21 -0.98 -5.41
CA ASP A 150 2.52 0.03 -6.23
C ASP A 150 3.06 0.09 -7.67
N GLY A 151 3.27 -1.09 -8.25
CA GLY A 151 3.93 -1.25 -9.54
C GLY A 151 3.00 -1.32 -10.76
N LEU A 152 1.67 -1.29 -10.59
CA LEU A 152 0.72 -1.61 -11.66
C LEU A 152 0.88 -0.72 -12.90
N GLN A 153 1.11 0.58 -12.73
CA GLN A 153 1.32 1.55 -13.80
C GLN A 153 2.77 1.64 -14.31
N HIS A 154 3.70 0.84 -13.75
CA HIS A 154 5.10 0.80 -14.18
C HIS A 154 5.33 -0.23 -15.30
N TYR A 155 4.70 -0.01 -16.47
CA TYR A 155 4.70 -0.95 -17.61
C TYR A 155 6.08 -1.28 -18.18
N ALA A 156 7.09 -0.46 -17.91
CA ALA A 156 8.47 -0.71 -18.34
C ALA A 156 9.09 -1.97 -17.71
N LEU A 157 8.69 -2.34 -16.47
CA LEU A 157 9.10 -3.58 -15.83
C LEU A 157 8.20 -4.73 -16.29
N LYS A 158 8.77 -5.75 -16.94
CA LYS A 158 8.06 -7.02 -17.22
C LYS A 158 7.70 -7.69 -15.90
N ARG A 159 6.54 -8.31 -15.86
CA ARG A 159 5.99 -8.95 -14.69
C ARG A 159 5.32 -10.26 -15.08
N ASP A 160 5.31 -11.20 -14.17
CA ASP A 160 4.71 -12.52 -14.34
C ASP A 160 3.30 -12.57 -13.77
N ILE A 161 3.09 -11.91 -12.63
CA ILE A 161 1.80 -11.84 -11.94
C ILE A 161 1.48 -10.38 -11.60
N GLU A 162 0.21 -9.98 -11.78
CA GLU A 162 -0.31 -8.67 -11.36
C GLU A 162 -1.44 -8.87 -10.35
N LEU A 163 -1.17 -8.67 -9.06
CA LEU A 163 -2.19 -8.64 -8.01
C LEU A 163 -2.80 -7.24 -7.95
N ILE A 164 -4.08 -7.13 -8.27
CA ILE A 164 -4.80 -5.86 -8.26
C ILE A 164 -5.63 -5.77 -6.99
N MET A 165 -5.20 -4.90 -6.08
CA MET A 165 -5.88 -4.66 -4.81
C MET A 165 -7.10 -3.77 -5.01
N LEU A 166 -8.21 -4.16 -4.40
CA LEU A 166 -9.47 -3.43 -4.40
C LEU A 166 -10.02 -3.32 -2.98
N ASP A 167 -10.40 -2.14 -2.60
CA ASP A 167 -11.14 -1.91 -1.37
C ASP A 167 -12.63 -2.21 -1.62
N ALA A 168 -13.22 -3.16 -0.90
CA ALA A 168 -14.59 -3.60 -1.17
C ALA A 168 -15.65 -2.53 -0.86
N GLU A 169 -15.39 -1.66 0.13
CA GLU A 169 -16.32 -0.57 0.51
C GLU A 169 -16.26 0.58 -0.48
N ARG A 170 -15.06 0.96 -0.91
CA ARG A 170 -14.83 2.10 -1.82
C ARG A 170 -14.98 1.71 -3.28
N GLY A 171 -14.68 0.45 -3.61
CA GLY A 171 -14.75 -0.09 -4.96
C GLY A 171 -13.99 0.77 -5.98
N VAL A 172 -14.69 1.10 -7.05
CA VAL A 172 -14.21 1.98 -8.13
C VAL A 172 -14.68 3.43 -7.96
N GLY A 173 -15.30 3.75 -6.84
CA GLY A 173 -15.92 5.06 -6.59
C GLY A 173 -16.97 5.40 -7.64
N ASN A 174 -16.96 6.63 -8.16
CA ASN A 174 -17.86 7.08 -9.23
C ASN A 174 -17.51 6.51 -10.62
N GLY A 175 -16.47 5.65 -10.72
CA GLY A 175 -16.03 5.00 -11.97
C GLY A 175 -15.22 5.89 -12.92
N TRP A 176 -14.99 7.14 -12.58
CA TRP A 176 -14.25 8.09 -13.42
C TRP A 176 -12.75 8.08 -13.09
N LEU A 177 -11.95 8.46 -14.09
CA LEU A 177 -10.52 8.64 -13.90
C LEU A 177 -10.23 10.00 -13.26
N LEU A 178 -9.01 10.15 -12.76
CA LEU A 178 -8.50 11.43 -12.27
C LEU A 178 -8.65 12.54 -13.33
N PRO A 179 -8.97 13.78 -12.94
CA PRO A 179 -9.26 14.23 -11.57
C PRO A 179 -10.74 14.18 -11.17
N ALA A 180 -11.68 13.82 -12.07
CA ALA A 180 -13.12 13.79 -11.75
C ALA A 180 -13.54 12.56 -10.93
N GLY A 181 -12.69 11.53 -10.85
CA GLY A 181 -12.88 10.33 -10.04
C GLY A 181 -11.57 9.80 -9.48
N PRO A 182 -11.62 8.69 -8.72
CA PRO A 182 -10.46 8.16 -8.02
C PRO A 182 -9.54 7.32 -8.91
N LEU A 183 -9.89 7.00 -10.14
CA LEU A 183 -9.24 5.97 -10.90
C LEU A 183 -7.98 6.46 -11.63
N ARG A 184 -6.89 5.68 -11.54
CA ARG A 184 -5.67 5.80 -12.34
C ARG A 184 -5.79 5.06 -13.67
N GLU A 185 -6.56 3.96 -13.68
CA GLU A 185 -6.89 3.13 -14.84
C GLU A 185 -8.38 2.76 -14.79
N GLY A 186 -9.00 2.55 -15.95
CA GLY A 186 -10.44 2.27 -16.02
C GLY A 186 -10.84 0.91 -15.41
N PRO A 187 -12.11 0.72 -15.02
CA PRO A 187 -12.60 -0.52 -14.39
C PRO A 187 -12.46 -1.77 -15.27
N TRP A 188 -12.27 -1.60 -16.58
CA TRP A 188 -11.98 -2.71 -17.50
C TRP A 188 -10.70 -3.48 -17.11
N ARG A 189 -9.77 -2.83 -16.40
CA ARG A 189 -8.55 -3.47 -15.87
C ARG A 189 -8.87 -4.61 -14.91
N LEU A 190 -9.92 -4.47 -14.11
CA LEU A 190 -10.38 -5.49 -13.17
C LEU A 190 -11.01 -6.68 -13.90
N LYS A 191 -11.83 -6.41 -14.94
CA LYS A 191 -12.51 -7.46 -15.72
C LYS A 191 -11.53 -8.37 -16.47
N GLY A 192 -10.40 -7.84 -16.89
CA GLY A 192 -9.37 -8.58 -17.65
C GLY A 192 -8.33 -9.30 -16.79
N SER A 193 -8.44 -9.24 -15.46
CA SER A 193 -7.47 -9.85 -14.54
C SER A 193 -8.07 -10.98 -13.73
N GLN A 194 -7.34 -12.09 -13.64
CA GLN A 194 -7.69 -13.19 -12.74
C GLN A 194 -7.16 -12.97 -11.31
N TRP A 195 -6.37 -11.93 -11.08
CA TRP A 195 -5.67 -11.67 -9.83
C TRP A 195 -6.23 -10.42 -9.11
N VAL A 196 -7.55 -10.24 -9.13
CA VAL A 196 -8.18 -9.16 -8.37
C VAL A 196 -8.50 -9.66 -6.96
N VAL A 197 -7.97 -8.95 -5.98
CA VAL A 197 -8.07 -9.25 -4.56
C VAL A 197 -8.77 -8.10 -3.85
N SER A 198 -9.85 -8.36 -3.12
CA SER A 198 -10.52 -7.34 -2.30
C SER A 198 -10.17 -7.48 -0.83
N ASN A 199 -9.97 -6.32 -0.19
CA ASN A 199 -9.90 -6.18 1.27
C ASN A 199 -11.24 -5.70 1.81
N TYR A 200 -11.51 -5.97 3.08
CA TYR A 200 -12.68 -5.47 3.82
C TYR A 200 -14.03 -5.93 3.26
N GLY A 201 -14.07 -7.11 2.67
CA GLY A 201 -15.28 -7.74 2.16
C GLY A 201 -15.20 -8.16 0.70
N ARG A 202 -16.33 -8.67 0.20
CA ARG A 202 -16.47 -9.11 -1.20
C ARG A 202 -16.80 -7.95 -2.12
N HIS A 203 -16.21 -7.97 -3.31
CA HIS A 203 -16.55 -7.05 -4.40
C HIS A 203 -16.77 -7.83 -5.70
N PRO A 204 -17.74 -7.46 -6.58
CA PRO A 204 -18.06 -8.23 -7.81
C PRO A 204 -16.89 -8.42 -8.77
N PHE A 205 -15.90 -7.55 -8.77
CA PHE A 205 -14.70 -7.70 -9.59
C PHE A 205 -13.61 -8.56 -8.94
N ALA A 206 -13.71 -8.84 -7.64
CA ALA A 206 -12.67 -9.57 -6.93
C ALA A 206 -12.93 -11.08 -6.98
N ARG A 207 -11.89 -11.82 -7.34
CA ARG A 207 -11.88 -13.28 -7.27
C ARG A 207 -11.52 -13.79 -5.88
N TYR A 208 -10.68 -13.06 -5.18
CA TYR A 208 -10.18 -13.41 -3.86
C TYR A 208 -10.53 -12.33 -2.86
N VAL A 209 -10.76 -12.74 -1.62
CA VAL A 209 -11.03 -11.84 -0.49
C VAL A 209 -9.99 -12.10 0.59
N THR A 210 -9.33 -11.05 1.03
CA THR A 210 -8.42 -11.12 2.17
C THR A 210 -9.11 -10.65 3.43
N GLU A 211 -8.72 -11.21 4.54
CA GLU A 211 -9.08 -10.76 5.87
C GLU A 211 -7.99 -9.82 6.39
N VAL A 212 -8.40 -8.75 7.04
CA VAL A 212 -7.49 -7.81 7.71
C VAL A 212 -7.67 -7.99 9.21
N GLU A 213 -6.58 -8.33 9.87
CA GLU A 213 -6.56 -8.57 11.31
C GLU A 213 -5.77 -7.44 12.00
N ASN A 214 -6.30 -7.00 13.14
CA ASN A 214 -5.59 -6.07 14.00
C ASN A 214 -4.56 -6.83 14.83
N GLY A 215 -3.32 -6.36 14.82
CA GLY A 215 -2.26 -6.89 15.66
C GLY A 215 -2.35 -6.42 17.11
N GLN A 216 -1.31 -6.71 17.87
CA GLN A 216 -1.14 -6.21 19.22
C GLN A 216 -0.77 -4.73 19.23
N TRP A 217 -0.92 -4.08 20.37
CA TRP A 217 -0.52 -2.69 20.57
C TRP A 217 0.95 -2.57 20.97
N TYR A 218 1.61 -1.56 20.48
CA TYR A 218 3.00 -1.25 20.77
C TYR A 218 3.17 0.24 21.11
N ARG A 219 4.10 0.55 21.99
CA ARG A 219 4.50 1.93 22.27
C ARG A 219 5.26 2.52 21.07
N VAL A 220 5.00 3.77 20.74
CA VAL A 220 5.62 4.43 19.58
C VAL A 220 7.11 4.68 19.80
N ASN A 221 7.51 5.06 21.00
CA ASN A 221 8.89 5.49 21.31
C ASN A 221 9.90 4.33 21.31
N ASN A 222 9.51 3.12 21.75
CA ASN A 222 10.44 2.00 21.98
C ASN A 222 10.02 0.68 21.31
N ASN A 223 8.83 0.63 20.68
CA ASN A 223 8.23 -0.58 20.09
C ASN A 223 7.98 -1.72 21.09
N GLU A 224 7.85 -1.43 22.36
CA GLU A 224 7.48 -2.42 23.36
C GLU A 224 5.99 -2.75 23.28
N HIS A 225 5.67 -4.05 23.44
CA HIS A 225 4.29 -4.51 23.52
C HIS A 225 3.57 -3.87 24.72
N SER A 226 2.30 -3.54 24.52
CA SER A 226 1.49 -2.91 25.55
C SER A 226 0.07 -3.44 25.52
N GLU A 227 -0.47 -3.77 26.68
CA GLU A 227 -1.90 -4.03 26.84
C GLU A 227 -2.59 -2.73 27.18
N LEU A 228 -3.66 -2.40 26.46
CA LEU A 228 -4.39 -1.16 26.65
C LEU A 228 -5.69 -1.40 27.40
N ASP A 229 -5.95 -0.58 28.41
CA ASP A 229 -7.18 -0.59 29.16
C ASP A 229 -8.32 0.03 28.34
N LYS A 230 -9.33 -0.75 27.98
CA LYS A 230 -10.50 -0.30 27.21
C LYS A 230 -11.45 0.61 27.99
N ASP A 231 -11.32 0.64 29.32
CA ASP A 231 -12.10 1.56 30.16
C ASP A 231 -11.50 2.96 30.18
N GLN A 232 -10.24 3.12 29.83
CA GLN A 232 -9.59 4.40 29.66
C GLN A 232 -10.05 5.11 28.38
N THR A 233 -10.06 6.42 28.41
CA THR A 233 -10.32 7.27 27.23
C THR A 233 -9.03 7.58 26.49
N TYR A 234 -9.08 7.62 25.15
CA TYR A 234 -7.94 7.83 24.26
C TYR A 234 -8.23 8.92 23.25
N ASN A 235 -7.19 9.56 22.75
CA ASN A 235 -7.23 10.31 21.49
C ASN A 235 -6.76 9.41 20.34
N ALA A 236 -7.17 9.70 19.12
CA ALA A 236 -6.73 8.95 17.94
C ALA A 236 -6.38 9.87 16.78
N VAL A 237 -5.27 9.57 16.08
CA VAL A 237 -4.84 10.27 14.87
C VAL A 237 -4.58 9.29 13.74
N ALA A 238 -4.82 9.72 12.50
CA ALA A 238 -4.45 8.94 11.33
C ALA A 238 -4.18 9.81 10.10
N ALA A 239 -3.03 9.60 9.46
CA ALA A 239 -2.61 10.25 8.21
C ALA A 239 -2.49 9.22 7.08
N ILE A 240 -3.57 8.51 6.81
CA ILE A 240 -3.70 7.46 5.80
C ILE A 240 -4.81 7.80 4.81
N GLY A 241 -4.87 7.12 3.67
CA GLY A 241 -5.83 7.39 2.60
C GLY A 241 -7.31 7.26 2.99
N TYR A 242 -7.64 6.60 4.10
CA TYR A 242 -9.00 6.52 4.67
C TYR A 242 -8.97 6.45 6.21
N PRO A 243 -8.76 7.60 6.89
CA PRO A 243 -8.60 7.66 8.35
C PRO A 243 -9.82 7.13 9.12
N GLN A 244 -11.03 7.33 8.57
CA GLN A 244 -12.26 6.92 9.24
C GLN A 244 -12.31 5.42 9.52
N ARG A 245 -11.70 4.59 8.66
CA ARG A 245 -11.62 3.15 8.89
C ARG A 245 -10.83 2.81 10.14
N PHE A 246 -9.71 3.47 10.38
CA PHE A 246 -8.93 3.30 11.60
C PHE A 246 -9.76 3.69 12.83
N PHE A 247 -10.43 4.85 12.80
CA PHE A 247 -11.25 5.29 13.92
C PHE A 247 -12.45 4.37 14.18
N ASN A 248 -13.09 3.85 13.12
CA ASN A 248 -14.16 2.87 13.27
C ASN A 248 -13.63 1.55 13.86
N SER A 249 -12.48 1.06 13.39
CA SER A 249 -11.84 -0.14 13.93
C SER A 249 -11.54 -0.01 15.42
N LEU A 250 -11.12 1.15 15.91
CA LEU A 250 -10.90 1.39 17.33
C LEU A 250 -12.21 1.30 18.13
N LYS A 251 -13.29 1.89 17.61
CA LYS A 251 -14.63 1.82 18.23
C LYS A 251 -15.15 0.38 18.26
N ASP A 252 -14.99 -0.37 17.17
CA ASP A 252 -15.40 -1.78 17.07
C ASP A 252 -14.61 -2.67 18.04
N GLN A 253 -13.37 -2.30 18.35
CA GLN A 253 -12.54 -2.94 19.38
C GLN A 253 -12.96 -2.54 20.83
N GLY A 254 -13.87 -1.58 20.98
CA GLY A 254 -14.40 -1.13 22.28
C GLY A 254 -13.63 0.02 22.92
N PHE A 255 -12.72 0.71 22.20
CA PHE A 255 -12.02 1.88 22.74
C PHE A 255 -12.92 3.10 22.85
N LYS A 256 -12.82 3.82 23.96
CA LYS A 256 -13.46 5.12 24.20
C LYS A 256 -12.58 6.22 23.61
N LEU A 257 -13.09 6.96 22.63
CA LEU A 257 -12.32 8.01 21.95
C LEU A 257 -12.87 9.38 22.29
N GLU A 258 -12.02 10.26 22.86
CA GLU A 258 -12.33 11.66 23.09
C GLU A 258 -12.29 12.46 21.79
N GLN A 259 -11.13 12.41 21.12
CA GLN A 259 -10.95 13.09 19.86
C GLN A 259 -10.40 12.14 18.78
N THR A 260 -10.88 12.34 17.54
CA THR A 260 -10.36 11.66 16.36
C THR A 260 -9.92 12.71 15.34
N VAL A 261 -8.64 12.78 15.04
CA VAL A 261 -8.07 13.83 14.19
C VAL A 261 -7.51 13.20 12.90
N PRO A 262 -8.21 13.38 11.76
CA PRO A 262 -7.69 12.94 10.47
C PRO A 262 -6.70 13.97 9.91
N PHE A 263 -5.55 13.49 9.46
CA PHE A 263 -4.57 14.26 8.69
C PHE A 263 -4.61 13.87 7.20
N ASN A 264 -3.96 14.65 6.35
CA ASN A 264 -3.77 14.28 4.95
C ASN A 264 -2.91 13.01 4.83
N ASP A 265 -3.18 12.18 3.82
CA ASP A 265 -2.32 11.00 3.56
C ASP A 265 -0.87 11.47 3.37
N HIS A 266 0.08 10.72 3.95
CA HIS A 266 1.50 11.05 3.99
C HIS A 266 1.87 12.34 4.74
N HIS A 267 1.01 12.85 5.65
CA HIS A 267 1.36 13.99 6.48
C HIS A 267 2.67 13.73 7.25
N GLU A 268 3.57 14.70 7.22
CA GLU A 268 4.80 14.69 8.01
C GLU A 268 4.48 15.33 9.38
N PHE A 269 4.42 14.49 10.41
CA PHE A 269 4.09 14.95 11.75
C PHE A 269 5.24 15.73 12.36
N VAL A 270 4.89 16.85 12.98
CA VAL A 270 5.74 17.60 13.92
C VAL A 270 5.07 17.61 15.29
N GLU A 271 5.86 17.77 16.35
CA GLU A 271 5.34 17.70 17.72
C GLU A 271 4.17 18.68 17.97
N SER A 272 4.22 19.86 17.36
CA SER A 272 3.17 20.88 17.49
C SER A 272 1.80 20.45 16.96
N ASP A 273 1.75 19.54 15.97
CA ASP A 273 0.49 19.01 15.42
C ASP A 273 -0.33 18.26 16.47
N LEU A 274 0.36 17.69 17.47
CA LEU A 274 -0.22 16.80 18.47
C LEU A 274 -0.32 17.41 19.87
N ASN A 275 0.08 18.69 20.03
CA ASN A 275 0.06 19.36 21.34
C ASN A 275 -1.31 19.39 21.99
N GLY A 276 -2.38 19.56 21.21
CA GLY A 276 -3.77 19.58 21.72
C GLY A 276 -4.33 18.21 22.12
N LEU A 277 -3.55 17.12 21.92
CA LEU A 277 -4.00 15.75 22.17
C LEU A 277 -3.25 15.07 23.34
N LYS A 278 -2.42 15.82 24.09
CA LYS A 278 -1.56 15.26 25.15
C LYS A 278 -2.31 14.92 26.45
N GLU A 279 -3.57 15.33 26.60
CA GLU A 279 -4.39 15.09 27.81
C GLU A 279 -4.72 13.61 27.98
N PHE A 280 -4.97 12.91 26.88
CA PHE A 280 -5.25 11.46 26.85
C PHE A 280 -4.15 10.70 26.10
N PRO A 281 -3.96 9.39 26.38
CA PRO A 281 -3.07 8.55 25.58
C PRO A 281 -3.50 8.57 24.11
N LEU A 282 -2.50 8.51 23.21
CA LEU A 282 -2.72 8.69 21.79
C LEU A 282 -2.59 7.37 21.02
N LEU A 283 -3.59 7.05 20.22
CA LEU A 283 -3.62 5.91 19.30
C LEU A 283 -3.36 6.36 17.87
N MET A 284 -2.49 5.62 17.16
CA MET A 284 -2.19 5.90 15.76
C MET A 284 -1.94 4.65 14.95
N THR A 285 -1.86 4.80 13.61
CA THR A 285 -1.48 3.68 12.74
C THR A 285 0.02 3.40 12.82
N GLU A 286 0.46 2.19 12.45
CA GLU A 286 1.89 1.83 12.36
C GLU A 286 2.66 2.77 11.42
N LYS A 287 2.04 3.18 10.30
CA LYS A 287 2.62 4.11 9.33
C LYS A 287 2.90 5.48 9.96
N ASP A 288 1.97 5.96 10.77
CA ASP A 288 2.10 7.26 11.44
C ASP A 288 3.08 7.20 12.60
N ALA A 289 3.10 6.10 13.34
CA ALA A 289 4.04 5.86 14.44
C ALA A 289 5.50 5.98 13.98
N GLY A 290 5.83 5.46 12.79
CA GLY A 290 7.17 5.58 12.22
C GLY A 290 7.64 7.03 12.02
N LYS A 291 6.70 7.98 11.85
CA LYS A 291 7.00 9.41 11.70
C LYS A 291 7.09 10.15 13.03
N CYS A 292 6.42 9.63 14.06
CA CYS A 292 6.34 10.26 15.38
C CYS A 292 7.40 9.75 16.36
N GLN A 293 8.12 8.67 16.03
CA GLN A 293 8.98 7.93 16.96
C GLN A 293 10.01 8.82 17.70
N SER A 294 10.58 9.85 17.04
CA SER A 294 11.62 10.69 17.59
C SER A 294 11.14 11.66 18.70
N PHE A 295 9.83 11.95 18.75
CA PHE A 295 9.23 12.86 19.73
C PHE A 295 8.02 12.25 20.45
N ALA A 296 7.83 10.94 20.32
CA ALA A 296 6.70 10.25 20.92
C ALA A 296 6.79 10.22 22.46
N LEU A 297 5.64 10.47 23.10
CA LEU A 297 5.49 10.32 24.55
C LEU A 297 5.28 8.82 24.92
N ASP A 298 5.50 8.48 26.20
CA ASP A 298 5.39 7.10 26.70
C ASP A 298 3.97 6.52 26.62
N ASN A 299 2.95 7.37 26.52
CA ASN A 299 1.55 7.00 26.40
C ASN A 299 1.01 7.08 24.95
N TRP A 300 1.87 7.00 23.94
CA TRP A 300 1.48 6.92 22.53
C TRP A 300 1.64 5.50 22.02
N TYR A 301 0.62 5.00 21.36
CA TYR A 301 0.55 3.60 20.93
C TYR A 301 0.15 3.48 19.47
N TYR A 302 0.63 2.42 18.83
CA TYR A 302 0.23 2.06 17.48
C TYR A 302 -0.18 0.59 17.41
N GLN A 303 -1.05 0.31 16.45
CA GLN A 303 -1.50 -1.04 16.15
C GLN A 303 -1.15 -1.39 14.70
N PRO A 304 -0.30 -2.41 14.46
CA PRO A 304 -0.08 -2.93 13.13
C PRO A 304 -1.30 -3.71 12.66
N ILE A 305 -1.49 -3.76 11.35
CA ILE A 305 -2.46 -4.65 10.72
C ILE A 305 -1.74 -5.76 9.95
N ALA A 306 -2.38 -6.93 9.87
CA ALA A 306 -1.94 -8.06 9.08
C ALA A 306 -3.00 -8.39 8.04
N THR A 307 -2.57 -8.89 6.88
CA THR A 307 -3.45 -9.40 5.84
C THR A 307 -3.31 -10.90 5.78
N LYS A 308 -4.42 -11.61 5.94
CA LYS A 308 -4.48 -13.07 5.78
C LYS A 308 -4.81 -13.41 4.34
N LEU A 309 -3.91 -14.12 3.70
CA LEU A 309 -4.10 -14.58 2.32
C LEU A 309 -5.03 -15.80 2.30
N PRO A 310 -6.08 -15.83 1.45
CA PRO A 310 -6.91 -17.02 1.32
C PRO A 310 -6.15 -18.16 0.64
N ASP A 311 -6.38 -19.40 1.06
CA ASP A 311 -5.66 -20.58 0.55
C ASP A 311 -5.84 -20.75 -0.96
N SER A 312 -7.01 -20.43 -1.50
CA SER A 312 -7.26 -20.44 -2.94
C SER A 312 -6.36 -19.48 -3.74
N LEU A 313 -5.96 -18.35 -3.16
CA LEU A 313 -5.00 -17.42 -3.78
C LEU A 313 -3.58 -18.01 -3.71
N LYS A 314 -3.18 -18.54 -2.54
CA LYS A 314 -1.88 -19.17 -2.32
C LYS A 314 -1.63 -20.32 -3.31
N GLU A 315 -2.58 -21.25 -3.44
CA GLU A 315 -2.50 -22.38 -4.37
C GLU A 315 -2.35 -21.95 -5.83
N GLN A 316 -3.10 -20.94 -6.25
CA GLN A 316 -3.01 -20.43 -7.61
C GLN A 316 -1.70 -19.71 -7.89
N LEU A 317 -1.20 -18.94 -6.91
CA LEU A 317 0.10 -18.28 -7.00
C LEU A 317 1.23 -19.29 -7.13
N LEU A 318 1.25 -20.33 -6.28
CA LEU A 318 2.27 -21.40 -6.36
C LEU A 318 2.28 -22.08 -7.74
N LYS A 319 1.13 -22.50 -8.25
CA LYS A 319 1.01 -23.12 -9.58
C LYS A 319 1.59 -22.23 -10.69
N GLU A 320 1.32 -20.91 -10.62
CA GLU A 320 1.83 -20.00 -11.64
C GLU A 320 3.35 -19.77 -11.49
N LEU A 321 3.86 -19.68 -10.27
CA LEU A 321 5.28 -19.53 -9.98
C LEU A 321 6.08 -20.77 -10.38
N GLU A 322 5.61 -21.96 -10.05
CA GLU A 322 6.22 -23.23 -10.47
C GLU A 322 6.26 -23.38 -11.99
N ARG A 323 5.17 -23.02 -12.68
CA ARG A 323 5.13 -23.00 -14.14
C ARG A 323 6.19 -22.08 -14.73
N LYS A 324 6.42 -20.93 -14.11
CA LYS A 324 7.44 -19.96 -14.54
C LYS A 324 8.85 -20.46 -14.25
N ARG A 325 9.09 -21.04 -13.07
CA ARG A 325 10.39 -21.62 -12.70
C ARG A 325 10.82 -22.76 -13.64
N ASN A 326 9.87 -23.56 -14.09
CA ASN A 326 10.13 -24.68 -15.02
C ASN A 326 10.28 -24.22 -16.50
N ALA A 327 9.93 -22.95 -16.81
CA ALA A 327 10.02 -22.38 -18.15
C ALA A 327 11.31 -21.54 -18.37
N HIS A 328 12.13 -21.37 -17.34
CA HIS A 328 13.45 -20.74 -17.32
C HIS A 328 14.53 -21.81 -17.14
#